data_72f7141bca19d82a74c55fcceabdea65
#
_entry.id   72f7141bca19d82a74c55fcceabdea65
#
_cell.length_a   1.000
_cell.length_b   1.000
_cell.length_c   1.000
_cell.angle_alpha   90.00
_cell.angle_beta   90.00
_cell.angle_gamma   90.00
#
_symmetry.space_group_name_H-M   'P 1'
#
loop_
_entity.id
_entity.type
_entity.pdbx_description
1 polymer ?
#
loop_
_entity_poly.entity_id
_entity_poly.type
_entity_poly.pdbx_seq_one_letter_code
_entity_poly.pdbx_strand_id
1 'polypeptide(L)'
;VTPPANKAVCHIAWTNEQTRQVILDNIHRSPLYAGRIEGIGPRYCPSIEDKIMRFPDKQRHQLFIEPCGLHTEELYLQGMSSSLPEEVQVQMYRTIRGLEQVQIMRTAYAIEYDCVDPTALYATLEFIDLPGLYGAGQFNGSSGYEEAAVQGFVAGVNAAHKLLGRPPLVLSRADSY
;
A
#
# COMPACT_ATOMS: atom_id res chain seq x y z
N VAL A 1 5.29 1.55 33.45
CA VAL A 1 6.34 2.19 32.64
C VAL A 1 5.70 3.34 31.90
N THR A 2 6.12 4.58 32.19
CA THR A 2 5.63 5.75 31.48
C THR A 2 6.20 5.71 30.04
N PRO A 3 5.38 5.84 28.99
CA PRO A 3 5.90 5.88 27.64
C PRO A 3 6.82 7.10 27.47
N PRO A 4 7.89 6.99 26.66
CA PRO A 4 8.76 8.12 26.40
C PRO A 4 7.98 9.28 25.76
N ALA A 5 8.33 10.50 26.10
CA ALA A 5 7.73 11.69 25.48
C ALA A 5 8.02 11.71 23.97
N ASN A 6 7.01 12.07 23.18
CA ASN A 6 7.19 12.28 21.75
C ASN A 6 8.19 13.41 21.50
N LYS A 7 9.18 13.14 20.64
CA LYS A 7 10.22 14.11 20.27
C LYS A 7 9.95 14.79 18.93
N ALA A 8 9.02 14.26 18.15
CA ALA A 8 8.62 14.79 16.85
C ALA A 8 7.10 14.72 16.73
N VAL A 9 6.55 15.55 15.85
CA VAL A 9 5.13 15.59 15.53
C VAL A 9 4.94 15.45 14.02
N CYS A 10 3.82 14.84 13.61
CA CYS A 10 3.35 14.88 12.23
C CYS A 10 2.50 16.13 12.04
N HIS A 11 2.70 16.80 10.92
CA HIS A 11 1.86 17.93 10.53
C HIS A 11 0.78 17.45 9.54
N ILE A 12 -0.42 18.03 9.67
CA ILE A 12 -1.51 17.76 8.75
C ILE A 12 -1.56 18.86 7.69
N ALA A 13 -1.58 18.46 6.43
CA ALA A 13 -1.83 19.33 5.31
C ALA A 13 -2.97 18.77 4.44
N TRP A 14 -3.38 19.53 3.45
CA TRP A 14 -4.51 19.20 2.60
C TRP A 14 -4.20 19.56 1.15
N THR A 15 -4.64 18.71 0.24
CA THR A 15 -4.74 19.08 -1.17
C THR A 15 -5.79 20.20 -1.33
N ASN A 16 -5.79 20.85 -2.45
CA ASN A 16 -6.74 21.90 -2.81
C ASN A 16 -7.19 21.76 -4.26
N GLU A 17 -8.00 22.70 -4.75
CA GLU A 17 -8.52 22.66 -6.12
C GLU A 17 -7.39 22.73 -7.17
N GLN A 18 -6.33 23.49 -6.92
CA GLN A 18 -5.19 23.55 -7.83
C GLN A 18 -4.46 22.21 -7.90
N THR A 19 -4.27 21.52 -6.74
CA THR A 19 -3.72 20.16 -6.71
C THR A 19 -4.56 19.21 -7.54
N ARG A 20 -5.88 19.29 -7.35
CA ARG A 20 -6.85 18.48 -8.09
C ARG A 20 -6.76 18.73 -9.60
N GLN A 21 -6.70 19.99 -10.02
CA GLN A 21 -6.63 20.36 -11.42
C GLN A 21 -5.36 19.84 -12.09
N VAL A 22 -4.19 20.01 -11.43
CA VAL A 22 -2.91 19.46 -11.92
C VAL A 22 -3.00 17.96 -12.16
N ILE A 23 -3.63 17.22 -11.23
CA ILE A 23 -3.77 15.76 -11.34
C ILE A 23 -4.72 15.40 -12.49
N LEU A 24 -5.89 16.06 -12.59
CA LEU A 24 -6.88 15.78 -13.62
C LEU A 24 -6.36 16.05 -15.03
N ASP A 25 -5.64 17.15 -15.21
CA ASP A 25 -5.04 17.52 -16.52
C ASP A 25 -4.01 16.47 -16.98
N ASN A 26 -3.41 15.76 -16.04
CA ASN A 26 -2.37 14.76 -16.31
C ASN A 26 -2.82 13.31 -16.07
N ILE A 27 -4.09 13.05 -15.76
CA ILE A 27 -4.59 11.72 -15.40
C ILE A 27 -4.29 10.66 -16.47
N HIS A 28 -4.35 11.03 -17.73
CA HIS A 28 -4.05 10.18 -18.88
C HIS A 28 -2.58 9.71 -18.93
N ARG A 29 -1.70 10.35 -18.16
CA ARG A 29 -0.27 10.01 -18.04
C ARG A 29 0.01 9.04 -16.88
N SER A 30 -0.95 8.84 -16.00
CA SER A 30 -0.84 7.83 -14.95
C SER A 30 -0.86 6.42 -15.57
N PRO A 31 0.13 5.56 -15.31
CA PRO A 31 0.12 4.17 -15.75
C PRO A 31 -1.16 3.42 -15.38
N LEU A 32 -1.76 3.76 -14.24
CA LEU A 32 -3.01 3.19 -13.76
C LEU A 32 -4.19 3.50 -14.69
N TYR A 33 -4.28 4.77 -15.16
CA TYR A 33 -5.39 5.23 -16.01
C TYR A 33 -5.07 5.15 -17.51
N ALA A 34 -3.80 4.99 -17.86
CA ALA A 34 -3.36 4.74 -19.23
C ALA A 34 -3.47 3.27 -19.67
N GLY A 35 -4.02 2.36 -18.83
CA GLY A 35 -4.15 0.94 -19.12
C GLY A 35 -2.80 0.19 -19.17
N ARG A 36 -1.76 0.72 -18.53
CA ARG A 36 -0.45 0.08 -18.46
C ARG A 36 -0.29 -0.85 -17.25
N ILE A 37 -1.15 -0.69 -16.27
CA ILE A 37 -1.19 -1.52 -15.07
C ILE A 37 -2.45 -2.36 -15.16
N GLU A 38 -2.30 -3.65 -15.43
CA GLU A 38 -3.38 -4.61 -15.63
C GLU A 38 -3.47 -5.63 -14.48
N GLY A 39 -2.52 -5.61 -13.55
CA GLY A 39 -2.44 -6.54 -12.43
C GLY A 39 -3.68 -6.54 -11.55
N ILE A 40 -4.19 -7.73 -11.27
CA ILE A 40 -5.36 -7.97 -10.38
C ILE A 40 -4.92 -8.01 -8.90
N GLY A 41 -3.61 -7.94 -8.65
CA GLY A 41 -3.04 -8.03 -7.31
C GLY A 41 -3.59 -6.98 -6.34
N PRO A 42 -3.60 -7.29 -5.06
CA PRO A 42 -4.23 -6.44 -4.05
C PRO A 42 -3.51 -5.09 -3.93
N ARG A 43 -4.27 -4.01 -3.95
CA ARG A 43 -3.80 -2.65 -3.70
C ARG A 43 -4.46 -2.12 -2.44
N TYR A 44 -3.66 -1.89 -1.42
CA TYR A 44 -4.17 -1.42 -0.14
C TYR A 44 -4.29 0.11 -0.07
N CYS A 45 -3.29 0.83 -0.55
CA CYS A 45 -3.27 2.29 -0.51
C CYS A 45 -3.68 2.87 -1.87
N PRO A 46 -4.85 3.49 -1.99
CA PRO A 46 -5.21 4.21 -3.20
C PRO A 46 -4.27 5.40 -3.41
N SER A 47 -3.82 5.60 -4.63
CA SER A 47 -3.04 6.78 -5.02
C SER A 47 -3.86 8.06 -4.86
N ILE A 48 -3.22 9.21 -4.89
CA ILE A 48 -3.94 10.50 -4.83
C ILE A 48 -4.86 10.69 -6.04
N GLU A 49 -4.43 10.25 -7.22
CA GLU A 49 -5.26 10.26 -8.42
C GLU A 49 -6.49 9.33 -8.26
N ASP A 50 -6.35 8.17 -7.65
CA ASP A 50 -7.47 7.28 -7.32
C ASP A 50 -8.48 7.95 -6.38
N LYS A 51 -7.98 8.62 -5.34
CA LYS A 51 -8.83 9.34 -4.40
C LYS A 51 -9.65 10.44 -5.08
N ILE A 52 -9.01 11.19 -5.97
CA ILE A 52 -9.65 12.27 -6.72
C ILE A 52 -10.71 11.72 -7.68
N MET A 53 -10.41 10.61 -8.38
CA MET A 53 -11.33 10.00 -9.33
C MET A 53 -12.51 9.30 -8.65
N ARG A 54 -12.28 8.62 -7.53
CA ARG A 54 -13.34 7.89 -6.79
C ARG A 54 -14.22 8.81 -5.94
N PHE A 55 -13.68 9.94 -5.50
CA PHE A 55 -14.39 10.88 -4.64
C PHE A 55 -14.42 12.30 -5.26
N PRO A 56 -15.07 12.47 -6.43
CA PRO A 56 -15.04 13.73 -7.17
C PRO A 56 -15.67 14.91 -6.40
N ASP A 57 -16.59 14.63 -5.47
CA ASP A 57 -17.26 15.65 -4.66
C ASP A 57 -16.41 16.16 -3.49
N LYS A 58 -15.28 15.48 -3.18
CA LYS A 58 -14.38 15.91 -2.13
C LYS A 58 -13.48 17.03 -2.62
N GLN A 59 -13.60 18.20 -2.00
CA GLN A 59 -12.80 19.39 -2.32
C GLN A 59 -11.33 19.25 -1.95
N ARG A 60 -11.00 18.39 -0.98
CA ARG A 60 -9.64 18.21 -0.47
C ARG A 60 -9.42 16.83 0.12
N HIS A 61 -8.19 16.35 0.05
CA HIS A 61 -7.73 15.12 0.68
C HIS A 61 -6.63 15.44 1.70
N GLN A 62 -6.69 14.77 2.83
CA GLN A 62 -5.71 14.92 3.90
C GLN A 62 -4.41 14.22 3.53
N LEU A 63 -3.30 14.83 3.93
CA LEU A 63 -1.98 14.22 3.94
C LEU A 63 -1.28 14.51 5.26
N PHE A 64 -0.35 13.63 5.64
CA PHE A 64 0.50 13.84 6.80
C PHE A 64 1.92 14.15 6.32
N ILE A 65 2.56 15.08 6.98
CA ILE A 65 3.96 15.45 6.78
C ILE A 65 4.73 14.90 7.98
N GLU A 66 5.49 13.86 7.75
CA GLU A 66 6.14 13.07 8.78
C GLU A 66 7.67 13.25 8.70
N PRO A 67 8.35 13.67 9.79
CA PRO A 67 9.80 13.69 9.81
C PRO A 67 10.37 12.26 9.65
N CYS A 68 11.31 12.07 8.72
CA CYS A 68 11.99 10.79 8.54
C CYS A 68 13.00 10.48 9.66
N GLY A 69 13.26 11.45 10.55
CA GLY A 69 14.14 11.30 11.71
C GLY A 69 14.32 12.61 12.47
N LEU A 70 14.98 12.52 13.63
CA LEU A 70 15.18 13.69 14.51
C LEU A 70 16.34 14.60 14.05
N HIS A 71 17.20 14.13 13.14
CA HIS A 71 18.42 14.81 12.72
C HIS A 71 18.50 14.95 11.19
N THR A 72 17.36 14.94 10.51
CA THR A 72 17.25 15.11 9.06
C THR A 72 16.15 16.11 8.74
N GLU A 73 16.30 16.83 7.63
CA GLU A 73 15.26 17.68 7.06
C GLU A 73 14.34 16.93 6.08
N GLU A 74 14.61 15.64 5.88
CA GLU A 74 13.80 14.80 5.01
C GLU A 74 12.43 14.52 5.66
N LEU A 75 11.37 14.74 4.87
CA LEU A 75 9.99 14.57 5.28
C LEU A 75 9.33 13.52 4.37
N TYR A 76 8.52 12.67 4.97
CA TYR A 76 7.64 11.76 4.24
C TYR A 76 6.24 12.36 4.10
N LEU A 77 5.72 12.36 2.88
CA LEU A 77 4.38 12.87 2.58
C LEU A 77 3.38 11.71 2.46
N GLN A 78 2.84 11.28 3.58
CA GLN A 78 1.87 10.19 3.63
C GLN A 78 0.53 10.63 3.04
N GLY A 79 -0.05 9.78 2.21
CA GLY A 79 -1.35 10.04 1.58
C GLY A 79 -1.27 10.60 0.17
N MET A 80 -0.04 10.81 -0.35
CA MET A 80 0.25 11.36 -1.66
C MET A 80 0.93 10.36 -2.61
N SER A 81 0.73 9.04 -2.37
CA SER A 81 1.17 8.02 -3.34
C SER A 81 0.62 8.33 -4.72
N SER A 82 1.46 8.23 -5.74
CA SER A 82 1.09 8.60 -7.12
C SER A 82 1.92 7.83 -8.13
N SER A 83 1.34 7.57 -9.29
CA SER A 83 2.01 7.01 -10.46
C SER A 83 2.27 8.04 -11.56
N LEU A 84 1.93 9.31 -11.30
CA LEU A 84 2.15 10.40 -12.24
C LEU A 84 3.64 10.67 -12.46
N PRO A 85 4.04 11.20 -13.62
CA PRO A 85 5.43 11.56 -13.90
C PRO A 85 5.99 12.57 -12.88
N GLU A 86 7.32 12.57 -12.72
CA GLU A 86 8.02 13.37 -11.72
C GLU A 86 7.67 14.86 -11.79
N GLU A 87 7.68 15.45 -12.99
CA GLU A 87 7.39 16.86 -13.15
C GLU A 87 5.95 17.23 -12.76
N VAL A 88 5.01 16.30 -12.92
CA VAL A 88 3.63 16.47 -12.45
C VAL A 88 3.56 16.37 -10.93
N GLN A 89 4.33 15.45 -10.34
CA GLN A 89 4.42 15.33 -8.89
C GLN A 89 4.99 16.62 -8.28
N VAL A 90 6.04 17.19 -8.85
CA VAL A 90 6.58 18.49 -8.40
C VAL A 90 5.52 19.59 -8.47
N GLN A 91 4.77 19.66 -9.58
CA GLN A 91 3.71 20.65 -9.74
C GLN A 91 2.61 20.47 -8.68
N MET A 92 2.09 19.24 -8.50
CA MET A 92 0.99 19.00 -7.55
C MET A 92 1.41 19.27 -6.11
N TYR A 93 2.63 18.89 -5.69
CA TYR A 93 3.10 19.16 -4.33
C TYR A 93 3.23 20.68 -4.08
N ARG A 94 3.71 21.45 -5.03
CA ARG A 94 3.90 22.88 -4.89
C ARG A 94 2.59 23.69 -4.85
N THR A 95 1.46 23.08 -5.15
CA THR A 95 0.14 23.70 -4.93
C THR A 95 -0.33 23.61 -3.49
N ILE A 96 0.30 22.76 -2.67
CA ILE A 96 -0.11 22.51 -1.29
C ILE A 96 0.50 23.58 -0.39
N ARG A 97 -0.33 24.18 0.47
CA ARG A 97 0.12 25.23 1.38
C ARG A 97 1.24 24.71 2.31
N GLY A 98 2.35 25.41 2.32
CA GLY A 98 3.56 25.08 3.08
C GLY A 98 4.56 24.21 2.30
N LEU A 99 4.21 23.76 1.09
CA LEU A 99 5.08 22.96 0.22
C LEU A 99 5.46 23.69 -1.08
N GLU A 100 5.22 24.99 -1.17
CA GLU A 100 5.44 25.79 -2.39
C GLU A 100 6.89 25.75 -2.89
N GLN A 101 7.84 25.55 -1.98
CA GLN A 101 9.27 25.49 -2.26
C GLN A 101 9.86 24.08 -2.03
N VAL A 102 9.00 23.06 -1.94
CA VAL A 102 9.46 21.70 -1.68
C VAL A 102 10.42 21.20 -2.75
N GLN A 103 11.47 20.52 -2.31
CA GLN A 103 12.39 19.79 -3.16
C GLN A 103 12.14 18.29 -2.97
N ILE A 104 11.92 17.58 -4.06
CA ILE A 104 11.63 16.14 -4.02
C ILE A 104 12.95 15.37 -4.02
N MET A 105 13.21 14.64 -2.97
CA MET A 105 14.37 13.76 -2.86
C MET A 105 14.11 12.41 -3.53
N ARG A 106 12.87 11.95 -3.46
CA ARG A 106 12.41 10.68 -4.07
C ARG A 106 10.96 10.82 -4.48
N THR A 107 10.67 10.53 -5.73
CA THR A 107 9.29 10.54 -6.25
C THR A 107 8.46 9.41 -5.68
N ALA A 108 7.14 9.62 -5.62
CA ALA A 108 6.19 8.53 -5.46
C ALA A 108 6.21 7.62 -6.70
N TYR A 109 5.79 6.38 -6.51
CA TYR A 109 5.79 5.36 -7.57
C TYR A 109 4.54 4.49 -7.46
N ALA A 110 4.14 3.89 -8.56
CA ALA A 110 3.14 2.84 -8.57
C ALA A 110 3.80 1.48 -8.38
N ILE A 111 3.11 0.61 -7.69
CA ILE A 111 3.49 -0.80 -7.57
C ILE A 111 2.37 -1.63 -8.19
N GLU A 112 2.74 -2.58 -9.03
CA GLU A 112 1.89 -3.64 -9.51
C GLU A 112 2.29 -4.93 -8.79
N TYR A 113 1.29 -5.65 -8.28
CA TYR A 113 1.52 -6.89 -7.56
C TYR A 113 0.97 -8.05 -8.34
N ASP A 114 1.80 -9.08 -8.51
CA ASP A 114 1.33 -10.38 -8.94
C ASP A 114 0.76 -11.14 -7.76
N CYS A 115 -0.28 -11.91 -7.99
CA CYS A 115 -0.83 -12.83 -7.01
C CYS A 115 -1.36 -14.08 -7.71
N VAL A 116 -1.42 -15.17 -6.97
CA VAL A 116 -2.08 -16.38 -7.41
C VAL A 116 -3.59 -16.27 -7.21
N ASP A 117 -4.34 -17.05 -7.96
CA ASP A 117 -5.75 -17.26 -7.65
C ASP A 117 -5.86 -17.96 -6.27
N PRO A 118 -6.46 -17.33 -5.25
CA PRO A 118 -6.57 -17.92 -3.94
C PRO A 118 -7.39 -19.21 -3.90
N THR A 119 -8.21 -19.48 -4.92
CA THR A 119 -8.96 -20.74 -5.07
C THR A 119 -8.05 -21.91 -5.47
N ALA A 120 -6.82 -21.66 -5.88
CA ALA A 120 -5.81 -22.68 -6.15
C ALA A 120 -5.13 -23.21 -4.87
N LEU A 121 -5.53 -22.72 -3.69
CA LEU A 121 -4.97 -23.11 -2.39
C LEU A 121 -6.01 -23.85 -1.54
N TYR A 122 -5.54 -24.86 -0.80
CA TYR A 122 -6.31 -25.40 0.33
C TYR A 122 -6.35 -24.40 1.49
N ALA A 123 -7.25 -24.61 2.44
CA ALA A 123 -7.28 -23.84 3.69
C ALA A 123 -5.99 -23.98 4.54
N THR A 124 -5.14 -24.93 4.22
CA THR A 124 -3.80 -25.11 4.79
C THR A 124 -2.75 -24.21 4.14
N LEU A 125 -3.10 -23.45 3.10
CA LEU A 125 -2.24 -22.66 2.24
C LEU A 125 -1.33 -23.51 1.32
N GLU A 126 -1.56 -24.81 1.21
CA GLU A 126 -0.89 -25.68 0.23
C GLU A 126 -1.57 -25.54 -1.13
N PHE A 127 -0.78 -25.52 -2.20
CA PHE A 127 -1.32 -25.53 -3.57
C PHE A 127 -2.00 -26.87 -3.88
N ILE A 128 -3.18 -26.80 -4.50
CA ILE A 128 -3.97 -27.99 -4.87
C ILE A 128 -3.21 -28.83 -5.89
N ASP A 129 -2.67 -28.21 -6.92
CA ASP A 129 -2.02 -28.87 -8.04
C ASP A 129 -0.51 -29.08 -7.83
N LEU A 130 0.05 -28.57 -6.75
CA LEU A 130 1.48 -28.66 -6.44
C LEU A 130 1.70 -29.11 -5.01
N PRO A 131 1.50 -30.40 -4.70
CA PRO A 131 1.65 -30.94 -3.36
C PRO A 131 3.03 -30.67 -2.76
N GLY A 132 3.05 -30.12 -1.55
CA GLY A 132 4.28 -29.73 -0.83
C GLY A 132 4.69 -28.27 -1.03
N LEU A 133 4.06 -27.56 -1.97
CA LEU A 133 4.25 -26.12 -2.14
C LEU A 133 3.18 -25.36 -1.35
N TYR A 134 3.61 -24.34 -0.60
CA TYR A 134 2.74 -23.47 0.19
C TYR A 134 2.91 -22.01 -0.22
N GLY A 135 1.81 -21.28 -0.32
CA GLY A 135 1.81 -19.85 -0.57
C GLY A 135 1.60 -19.05 0.70
N ALA A 136 2.21 -17.87 0.82
CA ALA A 136 1.97 -16.96 1.93
C ALA A 136 2.17 -15.50 1.56
N GLY A 137 1.43 -14.61 2.24
CA GLY A 137 1.60 -13.19 2.13
C GLY A 137 0.93 -12.59 0.90
N GLN A 138 1.54 -11.54 0.38
CA GLN A 138 0.99 -10.76 -0.73
C GLN A 138 0.74 -11.61 -1.99
N PHE A 139 1.55 -12.61 -2.21
CA PHE A 139 1.40 -13.58 -3.29
C PHE A 139 0.05 -14.33 -3.25
N ASN A 140 -0.54 -14.52 -2.07
CA ASN A 140 -1.87 -15.10 -1.89
C ASN A 140 -3.01 -14.09 -1.99
N GLY A 141 -2.74 -12.86 -2.44
CA GLY A 141 -3.74 -11.82 -2.58
C GLY A 141 -4.02 -10.99 -1.32
N SER A 142 -3.17 -11.09 -0.28
CA SER A 142 -3.24 -10.19 0.89
C SER A 142 -2.21 -9.09 0.79
N SER A 143 -2.51 -7.91 1.33
CA SER A 143 -1.64 -6.72 1.21
C SER A 143 -1.10 -6.21 2.54
N GLY A 144 -1.59 -6.71 3.68
CA GLY A 144 -1.13 -6.29 5.00
C GLY A 144 0.08 -7.10 5.48
N TYR A 145 0.95 -6.45 6.27
CA TYR A 145 2.14 -7.11 6.83
C TYR A 145 1.78 -8.17 7.87
N GLU A 146 0.77 -7.89 8.67
CA GLU A 146 0.28 -8.77 9.70
C GLU A 146 -0.31 -10.05 9.12
N GLU A 147 -1.13 -9.92 8.08
CA GLU A 147 -1.71 -11.04 7.36
C GLU A 147 -0.62 -11.89 6.69
N ALA A 148 0.39 -11.25 6.10
CA ALA A 148 1.51 -11.95 5.49
C ALA A 148 2.29 -12.78 6.53
N ALA A 149 2.52 -12.21 7.72
CA ALA A 149 3.20 -12.91 8.80
C ALA A 149 2.39 -14.12 9.30
N VAL A 150 1.08 -13.95 9.50
CA VAL A 150 0.20 -15.05 9.94
C VAL A 150 0.10 -16.14 8.89
N GLN A 151 -0.03 -15.78 7.61
CA GLN A 151 -0.07 -16.76 6.53
C GLN A 151 1.24 -17.54 6.46
N GLY A 152 2.40 -16.88 6.60
CA GLY A 152 3.70 -17.54 6.65
C GLY A 152 3.80 -18.53 7.81
N PHE A 153 3.30 -18.16 8.99
CA PHE A 153 3.23 -19.04 10.15
C PHE A 153 2.34 -20.26 9.88
N VAL A 154 1.12 -20.06 9.38
CA VAL A 154 0.17 -21.15 9.09
C VAL A 154 0.74 -22.10 8.03
N ALA A 155 1.30 -21.55 6.94
CA ALA A 155 1.94 -22.33 5.88
C ALA A 155 3.10 -23.18 6.42
N GLY A 156 3.97 -22.59 7.23
CA GLY A 156 5.11 -23.29 7.83
C GLY A 156 4.69 -24.40 8.80
N VAL A 157 3.69 -24.14 9.65
CA VAL A 157 3.13 -25.16 10.55
C VAL A 157 2.53 -26.32 9.75
N ASN A 158 1.76 -26.04 8.71
CA ASN A 158 1.12 -27.07 7.90
C ASN A 158 2.13 -27.90 7.09
N ALA A 159 3.17 -27.26 6.57
CA ALA A 159 4.26 -27.98 5.91
C ALA A 159 4.95 -28.96 6.89
N ALA A 160 5.25 -28.50 8.12
CA ALA A 160 5.85 -29.37 9.16
C ALA A 160 4.88 -30.46 9.59
N HIS A 161 3.61 -30.17 9.81
CA HIS A 161 2.58 -31.15 10.19
C HIS A 161 2.42 -32.23 9.13
N LYS A 162 2.41 -31.89 7.86
CA LYS A 162 2.35 -32.83 6.76
C LYS A 162 3.53 -33.79 6.77
N LEU A 163 4.75 -33.31 6.97
CA LEU A 163 5.96 -34.16 7.06
C LEU A 163 5.95 -35.07 8.28
N LEU A 164 5.37 -34.59 9.37
CA LEU A 164 5.31 -35.37 10.66
C LEU A 164 4.05 -36.22 10.78
N GLY A 165 3.19 -36.28 9.78
CA GLY A 165 1.92 -37.03 9.82
C GLY A 165 0.95 -36.47 10.88
N ARG A 166 0.99 -35.19 11.20
CA ARG A 166 0.12 -34.52 12.17
C ARG A 166 -1.12 -33.94 11.48
N PRO A 167 -2.23 -33.74 12.23
CA PRO A 167 -3.40 -33.02 11.69
C PRO A 167 -3.05 -31.60 11.21
N PRO A 168 -3.67 -31.13 10.13
CA PRO A 168 -3.43 -29.79 9.64
C PRO A 168 -3.99 -28.73 10.59
N LEU A 169 -3.34 -27.58 10.64
CA LEU A 169 -3.84 -26.37 11.27
C LEU A 169 -4.70 -25.61 10.24
N VAL A 170 -6.00 -25.57 10.49
CA VAL A 170 -6.95 -24.77 9.70
C VAL A 170 -7.64 -23.81 10.64
N LEU A 171 -7.50 -22.51 10.36
CA LEU A 171 -8.19 -21.46 11.10
C LEU A 171 -9.50 -21.14 10.41
N SER A 172 -10.59 -21.16 11.18
CA SER A 172 -11.88 -20.70 10.70
C SER A 172 -12.01 -19.17 10.90
N ARG A 173 -13.01 -18.58 10.26
CA ARG A 173 -13.30 -17.16 10.44
C ARG A 173 -13.72 -16.80 11.87
N ALA A 174 -14.15 -17.79 12.66
CA ALA A 174 -14.48 -17.60 14.07
C ALA A 174 -13.26 -17.68 15.00
N ASP A 175 -12.17 -18.31 14.53
CA ASP A 175 -10.94 -18.55 15.31
C ASP A 175 -9.86 -17.47 15.03
N SER A 176 -10.05 -16.67 13.99
CA SER A 176 -9.06 -15.68 13.56
C SER A 176 -9.74 -14.38 13.09
N TYR A 177 -9.02 -13.30 13.21
CA TYR A 177 -9.45 -11.98 12.73
C TYR A 177 -9.39 -11.90 11.20
#